data_c47560048e9067cdfaaea08eaf7c0690
#
_entry.id   c47560048e9067cdfaaea08eaf7c0690
#
_cell.length_a   1.000
_cell.length_b   1.000
_cell.length_c   1.000
_cell.angle_alpha   90.00
_cell.angle_beta   90.00
_cell.angle_gamma   90.00
#
_symmetry.space_group_name_H-M   'P 1'
#
loop_
_entity.id
_entity.type
_entity.pdbx_description
1 polymer ?
#
loop_
_entity_poly.entity_id
_entity_poly.type
_entity_poly.pdbx_seq_one_letter_code
_entity_poly.pdbx_strand_id
1 'polypeptide(L)'
;DGELAKRYPHEVSGGQCQRAAIARALAVEPKVLICDEATSSLDVTIQKQIMELLEELKDTHGLSFIFICHNLALVQSFCDKVLVLYDGKVVESGKPDDIINEPKEAYTKKLVDAVFE
;
A
#
# COMPACT_ATOMS: atom_id res chain seq x y z
N ASP A 1 -5.08 7.02 -18.95
CA ASP A 1 -6.07 7.78 -19.67
C ASP A 1 -5.54 9.19 -19.98
N GLY A 2 -5.50 9.52 -21.27
CA GLY A 2 -4.97 10.81 -21.72
C GLY A 2 -5.78 12.00 -21.23
N GLU A 3 -7.08 11.83 -21.02
CA GLU A 3 -7.92 12.88 -20.49
C GLU A 3 -7.54 13.24 -19.06
N LEU A 4 -7.29 12.27 -18.23
CA LEU A 4 -6.86 12.50 -16.84
C LEU A 4 -5.51 13.20 -16.79
N ALA A 5 -4.60 12.86 -17.70
CA ALA A 5 -3.28 13.47 -17.74
C ALA A 5 -3.32 14.96 -18.09
N LYS A 6 -4.39 15.41 -18.79
CA LYS A 6 -4.56 16.80 -19.19
C LYS A 6 -5.25 17.66 -18.13
N ARG A 7 -5.83 17.04 -17.11
CA ARG A 7 -6.51 17.79 -16.04
C ARG A 7 -5.53 18.30 -15.00
N TYR A 8 -5.89 19.41 -14.39
CA TYR A 8 -5.13 19.91 -13.25
C TYR A 8 -5.37 18.99 -12.05
N PRO A 9 -4.37 18.82 -11.16
CA PRO A 9 -4.51 17.90 -10.02
C PRO A 9 -5.76 18.13 -9.16
N HIS A 10 -6.21 19.37 -9.01
CA HIS A 10 -7.37 19.68 -8.18
C HIS A 10 -8.71 19.32 -8.87
N GLU A 11 -8.68 18.98 -10.15
CA GLU A 11 -9.89 18.62 -10.90
C GLU A 11 -10.19 17.11 -10.87
N VAL A 12 -9.28 16.30 -10.28
CA VAL A 12 -9.44 14.86 -10.22
C VAL A 12 -9.47 14.39 -8.76
N SER A 13 -10.19 13.30 -8.51
CA SER A 13 -10.22 12.72 -7.16
C SER A 13 -8.89 12.04 -6.84
N GLY A 14 -8.62 11.84 -5.54
CA GLY A 14 -7.43 11.13 -5.10
C GLY A 14 -7.32 9.73 -5.72
N GLY A 15 -8.46 9.02 -5.84
CA GLY A 15 -8.49 7.70 -6.47
C GLY A 15 -8.11 7.75 -7.94
N GLN A 16 -8.59 8.76 -8.67
CA GLN A 16 -8.25 8.93 -10.08
C GLN A 16 -6.77 9.26 -10.26
N CYS A 17 -6.21 10.09 -9.39
CA CYS A 17 -4.78 10.40 -9.40
C CYS A 17 -3.94 9.15 -9.18
N GLN A 18 -4.34 8.31 -8.22
CA GLN A 18 -3.64 7.07 -7.93
C GLN A 18 -3.70 6.09 -9.10
N ARG A 19 -4.88 5.96 -9.72
CA ARG A 19 -5.04 5.08 -10.88
C ARG A 19 -4.17 5.56 -12.05
N ALA A 20 -4.11 6.86 -12.29
CA ALA A 20 -3.27 7.42 -13.33
C ALA A 20 -1.78 7.16 -13.05
N ALA A 21 -1.35 7.29 -11.80
CA ALA A 21 0.02 7.02 -11.40
C ALA A 21 0.37 5.54 -11.60
N ILE A 22 -0.54 4.63 -11.23
CA ILE A 22 -0.35 3.20 -11.41
C ILE A 22 -0.24 2.86 -12.90
N ALA A 23 -1.13 3.41 -13.72
CA ALA A 23 -1.10 3.17 -15.17
C ALA A 23 0.20 3.64 -15.80
N ARG A 24 0.70 4.80 -15.36
CA ARG A 24 1.98 5.34 -15.83
C ARG A 24 3.15 4.44 -15.45
N ALA A 25 3.15 3.95 -14.22
CA ALA A 25 4.18 3.03 -13.75
C ALA A 25 4.18 1.72 -14.54
N LEU A 26 2.98 1.21 -14.87
CA LEU A 26 2.84 -0.03 -15.63
C LEU A 26 3.26 0.10 -17.09
N ALA A 27 3.28 1.31 -17.64
CA ALA A 27 3.64 1.52 -19.04
C ALA A 27 5.07 1.08 -19.35
N VAL A 28 5.95 1.00 -18.36
CA VAL A 28 7.34 0.54 -18.52
C VAL A 28 7.49 -0.96 -18.26
N GLU A 29 6.38 -1.66 -18.05
CA GLU A 29 6.33 -3.11 -17.80
C GLU A 29 7.27 -3.57 -16.67
N PRO A 30 7.12 -3.03 -15.45
CA PRO A 30 8.00 -3.38 -14.34
C PRO A 30 7.73 -4.78 -13.81
N LYS A 31 8.71 -5.35 -13.11
CA LYS A 31 8.53 -6.60 -12.36
C LYS A 31 8.18 -6.32 -10.90
N VAL A 32 8.59 -5.16 -10.40
CA VAL A 32 8.33 -4.73 -9.02
C VAL A 32 7.73 -3.33 -9.06
N LEU A 33 6.64 -3.13 -8.35
CA LEU A 33 6.00 -1.82 -8.21
C LEU A 33 6.10 -1.37 -6.76
N ILE A 34 6.61 -0.17 -6.55
CA ILE A 34 6.72 0.42 -5.22
C ILE A 34 5.53 1.35 -5.02
N CYS A 35 4.73 1.05 -4.01
CA CYS A 35 3.55 1.84 -3.65
C CYS A 35 3.84 2.55 -2.33
N ASP A 36 4.17 3.83 -2.41
CA ASP A 36 4.50 4.63 -1.23
C ASP A 36 3.27 5.38 -0.75
N GLU A 37 2.67 4.89 0.34
CA GLU A 37 1.46 5.45 0.95
C GLU A 37 0.33 5.66 -0.07
N ALA A 38 0.14 4.68 -0.98
CA ALA A 38 -0.79 4.80 -2.10
C ALA A 38 -2.24 5.08 -1.69
N THR A 39 -2.62 4.74 -0.46
CA THR A 39 -4.00 4.89 0.00
C THR A 39 -4.15 5.79 1.23
N SER A 40 -3.06 6.39 1.73
CA SER A 40 -3.05 7.06 3.04
C SER A 40 -3.98 8.26 3.15
N SER A 41 -4.23 8.98 2.05
CA SER A 41 -5.08 10.17 2.04
C SER A 41 -6.45 9.94 1.40
N LEU A 42 -6.80 8.70 1.09
CA LEU A 42 -8.05 8.37 0.41
C LEU A 42 -9.12 7.92 1.40
N ASP A 43 -10.39 8.09 1.03
CA ASP A 43 -11.47 7.55 1.84
C ASP A 43 -11.52 6.02 1.74
N VAL A 44 -12.28 5.39 2.64
CA VAL A 44 -12.31 3.92 2.77
C VAL A 44 -12.74 3.23 1.48
N THR A 45 -13.76 3.78 0.80
CA THR A 45 -14.28 3.18 -0.43
C THR A 45 -13.23 3.23 -1.53
N ILE A 46 -12.57 4.37 -1.68
CA ILE A 46 -11.52 4.55 -2.70
C ILE A 46 -10.30 3.68 -2.37
N GLN A 47 -9.92 3.59 -1.10
CA GLN A 47 -8.85 2.69 -0.67
C GLN A 47 -9.13 1.26 -1.11
N LYS A 48 -10.35 0.79 -0.87
CA LYS A 48 -10.74 -0.56 -1.24
C LYS A 48 -10.62 -0.79 -2.74
N GLN A 49 -11.08 0.17 -3.54
CA GLN A 49 -11.00 0.08 -4.99
C GLN A 49 -9.56 0.03 -5.48
N ILE A 50 -8.67 0.83 -4.90
CA ILE A 50 -7.25 0.83 -5.25
C ILE A 50 -6.61 -0.51 -4.87
N MET A 51 -6.91 -1.04 -3.69
CA MET A 51 -6.36 -2.32 -3.26
C MET A 51 -6.84 -3.47 -4.14
N GLU A 52 -8.10 -3.46 -4.56
CA GLU A 52 -8.63 -4.45 -5.49
C GLU A 52 -7.92 -4.38 -6.85
N LEU A 53 -7.65 -3.17 -7.34
CA LEU A 53 -6.90 -2.97 -8.56
C LEU A 53 -5.48 -3.55 -8.46
N LEU A 54 -4.80 -3.28 -7.36
CA LEU A 54 -3.44 -3.78 -7.13
C LEU A 54 -3.43 -5.31 -7.05
N GLU A 55 -4.42 -5.92 -6.40
CA GLU A 55 -4.56 -7.38 -6.33
C GLU A 55 -4.75 -7.97 -7.74
N GLU A 56 -5.62 -7.36 -8.52
CA GLU A 56 -5.85 -7.80 -9.89
C GLU A 56 -4.58 -7.74 -10.73
N LEU A 57 -3.83 -6.65 -10.61
CA LEU A 57 -2.56 -6.48 -11.33
C LEU A 57 -1.51 -7.49 -10.89
N LYS A 58 -1.50 -7.81 -9.61
CA LYS A 58 -0.60 -8.83 -9.06
C LYS A 58 -0.89 -10.18 -9.71
N ASP A 59 -2.16 -10.54 -9.83
CA ASP A 59 -2.56 -11.83 -10.39
C ASP A 59 -2.39 -11.90 -11.91
N THR A 60 -2.74 -10.81 -12.62
CA THR A 60 -2.74 -10.82 -14.09
C THR A 60 -1.38 -10.54 -14.71
N HIS A 61 -0.55 -9.73 -14.05
CA HIS A 61 0.75 -9.33 -14.58
C HIS A 61 1.94 -9.97 -13.86
N GLY A 62 1.68 -10.74 -12.82
CA GLY A 62 2.75 -11.36 -12.05
C GLY A 62 3.65 -10.35 -11.34
N LEU A 63 3.12 -9.20 -10.98
CA LEU A 63 3.89 -8.14 -10.32
C LEU A 63 4.17 -8.48 -8.87
N SER A 64 5.35 -8.07 -8.42
CA SER A 64 5.67 -8.03 -7.00
C SER A 64 5.52 -6.59 -6.51
N PHE A 65 5.08 -6.43 -5.27
CA PHE A 65 4.85 -5.11 -4.70
C PHE A 65 5.71 -4.88 -3.46
N ILE A 66 6.22 -3.64 -3.34
CA ILE A 66 6.75 -3.14 -2.08
C ILE A 66 5.78 -2.04 -1.65
N PHE A 67 5.03 -2.30 -0.58
CA PHE A 67 3.94 -1.43 -0.14
C PHE A 67 4.34 -0.71 1.15
N ILE A 68 4.45 0.61 1.08
CA ILE A 68 4.82 1.44 2.22
C ILE A 68 3.56 2.12 2.75
N CYS A 69 3.17 1.82 3.98
CA CYS A 69 2.00 2.44 4.57
C CYS A 69 2.03 2.32 6.10
N HIS A 70 1.14 3.07 6.74
CA HIS A 70 0.98 3.05 8.20
C HIS A 70 -0.20 2.19 8.64
N ASN A 71 -1.03 1.74 7.71
CA ASN A 71 -2.26 1.01 8.03
C ASN A 71 -2.01 -0.49 8.03
N LEU A 72 -1.89 -1.07 9.23
CA LEU A 72 -1.63 -2.50 9.39
C LEU A 72 -2.77 -3.39 8.90
N ALA A 73 -4.01 -2.88 8.90
CA ALA A 73 -5.13 -3.65 8.36
C ALA A 73 -4.98 -3.89 6.87
N LEU A 74 -4.53 -2.88 6.12
CA LEU A 74 -4.24 -3.03 4.68
C LEU A 74 -3.07 -3.99 4.46
N VAL A 75 -2.03 -3.88 5.27
CA VAL A 75 -0.88 -4.76 5.20
C VAL A 75 -1.29 -6.21 5.44
N GLN A 76 -2.13 -6.45 6.45
CA GLN A 76 -2.62 -7.78 6.77
C GLN A 76 -3.39 -8.41 5.61
N SER A 77 -4.20 -7.63 4.91
CA SER A 77 -5.03 -8.14 3.83
C SER A 77 -4.30 -8.32 2.50
N PHE A 78 -3.19 -7.61 2.30
CA PHE A 78 -2.54 -7.55 0.99
C PHE A 78 -1.13 -8.15 0.95
N CYS A 79 -0.35 -8.01 2.01
CA CYS A 79 1.07 -8.33 2.00
C CYS A 79 1.35 -9.75 2.51
N ASP A 80 2.42 -10.36 1.97
CA ASP A 80 2.87 -11.67 2.39
C ASP A 80 3.94 -11.58 3.48
N LYS A 81 4.64 -10.45 3.53
CA LYS A 81 5.71 -10.23 4.50
C LYS A 81 5.73 -8.77 4.92
N VAL A 82 6.05 -8.51 6.16
CA VAL A 82 6.10 -7.17 6.73
C VAL A 82 7.49 -6.90 7.30
N LEU A 83 7.98 -5.70 7.01
CA LEU A 83 9.17 -5.14 7.66
C LEU A 83 8.73 -3.91 8.44
N VAL A 84 8.99 -3.88 9.73
CA VAL A 84 8.68 -2.71 10.56
C VAL A 84 9.93 -1.86 10.66
N LEU A 85 9.82 -0.61 10.25
CA LEU A 85 10.93 0.34 10.25
C LEU A 85 10.75 1.37 11.36
N TYR A 86 11.82 1.62 12.09
CA TYR A 86 11.87 2.68 13.10
C TYR A 86 13.26 3.29 13.10
N ASP A 87 13.29 4.61 13.02
CA ASP A 87 14.54 5.39 13.05
C ASP A 87 15.55 4.88 12.00
N GLY A 88 15.06 4.59 10.79
CA GLY A 88 15.89 4.15 9.67
C GLY A 88 16.38 2.71 9.74
N LYS A 89 15.85 1.92 10.67
CA LYS A 89 16.26 0.54 10.86
C LYS A 89 15.09 -0.40 10.83
N VAL A 90 15.31 -1.64 10.36
CA VAL A 90 14.32 -2.70 10.46
C VAL A 90 14.38 -3.24 11.89
N VAL A 91 13.30 -3.03 12.65
CA VAL A 91 13.25 -3.48 14.04
C VAL A 91 12.55 -4.83 14.19
N GLU A 92 11.69 -5.17 13.25
CA GLU A 92 10.98 -6.45 13.29
C GLU A 92 10.59 -6.86 11.88
N SER A 93 10.51 -8.17 11.61
CA SER A 93 10.05 -8.69 10.32
C SER A 93 9.35 -10.01 10.50
N GLY A 94 8.43 -10.32 9.60
CA GLY A 94 7.71 -11.58 9.64
C GLY A 94 6.46 -11.55 8.80
N LYS A 95 5.61 -12.55 8.99
CA LYS A 95 4.30 -12.59 8.34
C LYS A 95 3.37 -11.58 9.01
N PRO A 96 2.42 -11.00 8.25
CA PRO A 96 1.50 -10.00 8.83
C PRO A 96 0.79 -10.48 10.08
N ASP A 97 0.29 -11.71 10.09
CA ASP A 97 -0.43 -12.26 11.26
C ASP A 97 0.47 -12.35 12.49
N ASP A 98 1.73 -12.72 12.30
CA ASP A 98 2.67 -12.82 13.42
C ASP A 98 3.01 -11.43 13.98
N ILE A 99 3.20 -10.46 13.11
CA ILE A 99 3.50 -9.08 13.52
C ILE A 99 2.33 -8.46 14.28
N ILE A 100 1.10 -8.73 13.85
CA ILE A 100 -0.09 -8.15 14.46
C ILE A 100 -0.48 -8.85 15.75
N ASN A 101 -0.46 -10.19 15.75
CA ASN A 101 -0.91 -10.97 16.90
C ASN A 101 0.16 -11.17 17.96
N GLU A 102 1.42 -11.21 17.56
CA GLU A 102 2.54 -11.46 18.47
C GLU A 102 3.71 -10.48 18.22
N PRO A 103 3.45 -9.16 18.32
CA PRO A 103 4.54 -8.19 18.13
C PRO A 103 5.58 -8.34 19.24
N LYS A 104 6.85 -8.35 18.86
CA LYS A 104 7.95 -8.54 19.78
C LYS A 104 8.58 -7.23 20.23
N GLU A 105 8.62 -6.24 19.34
CA GLU A 105 9.23 -4.94 19.62
C GLU A 105 8.21 -3.96 20.17
N ALA A 106 8.65 -3.09 21.08
CA ALA A 106 7.77 -2.10 21.70
C ALA A 106 7.14 -1.17 20.68
N TYR A 107 7.90 -0.77 19.67
CA TYR A 107 7.39 0.11 18.61
C TYR A 107 6.28 -0.58 17.81
N THR A 108 6.47 -1.85 17.49
CA THR A 108 5.48 -2.64 16.76
C THR A 108 4.19 -2.77 17.57
N LYS A 109 4.30 -3.00 18.88
CA LYS A 109 3.13 -3.07 19.76
C LYS A 109 2.33 -1.78 19.74
N LYS A 110 3.02 -0.62 19.73
CA LYS A 110 2.34 0.67 19.63
C LYS A 110 1.61 0.84 18.32
N LEU A 111 2.20 0.40 17.20
CA LEU A 111 1.55 0.47 15.89
C LEU A 111 0.29 -0.39 15.86
N VAL A 112 0.37 -1.60 16.38
CA VAL A 112 -0.76 -2.53 16.42
C VAL A 112 -1.89 -1.98 17.29
N ASP A 113 -1.55 -1.48 18.48
CA ASP A 113 -2.53 -0.93 19.42
C ASP A 113 -3.25 0.29 18.83
N ALA A 114 -2.54 1.11 18.05
CA ALA A 114 -3.13 2.29 17.43
C ALA A 114 -4.18 1.94 16.37
N VAL A 115 -4.05 0.78 15.72
CA VAL A 115 -4.95 0.37 14.63
C VAL A 115 -6.08 -0.53 15.11
N PHE A 116 -5.79 -1.45 16.03
CA PHE A 116 -6.72 -2.50 16.44
C PHE A 116 -7.29 -2.33 17.85
N GLU A 117 -7.09 -1.19 18.42
CA GLU A 117 -7.60 -0.87 19.74
C GLU A 117 -9.11 -0.65 19.77
#